data_d6dc4efe19b90d175368b6ab66e14973
#
_entry.id   d6dc4efe19b90d175368b6ab66e14973
#
_cell.length_a   1.000
_cell.length_b   1.000
_cell.length_c   1.000
_cell.angle_alpha   90.00
_cell.angle_beta   90.00
_cell.angle_gamma   90.00
#
_symmetry.space_group_name_H-M   'P 1'
#
loop_
_entity.id
_entity.type
_entity.pdbx_description
1 polymer ?
#
loop_
_entity_poly.entity_id
_entity_poly.type
_entity_poly.pdbx_seq_one_letter_code
_entity_poly.pdbx_strand_id
1 'polypeptide(L)'
;MIDVSVLPVYLTAVLALLLIPGPDMLLIASSSMSYGRRVGLFASLGNATSGMILTLLAALGVSALIAMNPLALNVLHLLRGAYLLKMAWDCLRADAAQAPTLDEAQAVAKTFYQRALVSNLLNPKALVFFVLFLPQFVSTNIAASSAEQMFALGMVLNVCGLLFNLLLVALIGVFGRSLVDNQRFRTYQHKVMGAVFLLLALWMISDFV
;
A
#
# COMPACT_ATOMS: atom_id res chain seq x y z
N MET A 1 -21.36 -16.87 -0.18
CA MET A 1 -20.18 -16.41 0.56
C MET A 1 -20.27 -14.93 0.98
N ILE A 2 -20.92 -14.06 0.22
CA ILE A 2 -21.13 -12.64 0.59
C ILE A 2 -22.65 -12.38 0.53
N ASP A 3 -23.16 -11.66 1.53
CA ASP A 3 -24.51 -11.12 1.48
C ASP A 3 -24.56 -9.94 0.50
N VAL A 4 -25.35 -10.06 -0.55
CA VAL A 4 -25.43 -9.05 -1.62
C VAL A 4 -25.96 -7.72 -1.10
N SER A 5 -26.77 -7.73 -0.03
CA SER A 5 -27.34 -6.52 0.55
C SER A 5 -26.28 -5.57 1.16
N VAL A 6 -25.15 -6.10 1.64
CA VAL A 6 -24.08 -5.29 2.23
C VAL A 6 -23.10 -4.73 1.18
N LEU A 7 -23.09 -5.29 -0.03
CA LEU A 7 -22.10 -4.92 -1.06
C LEU A 7 -22.08 -3.43 -1.45
N PRO A 8 -23.23 -2.74 -1.64
CA PRO A 8 -23.20 -1.33 -2.03
C PRO A 8 -22.52 -0.45 -0.98
N VAL A 9 -22.81 -0.65 0.30
CA VAL A 9 -22.20 0.11 1.40
C VAL A 9 -20.73 -0.28 1.56
N TYR A 10 -20.41 -1.57 1.44
CA TYR A 10 -19.04 -2.06 1.49
C TYR A 10 -18.17 -1.47 0.37
N LEU A 11 -18.63 -1.51 -0.89
CA LEU A 11 -17.88 -0.96 -2.02
C LEU A 11 -17.69 0.56 -1.89
N THR A 12 -18.68 1.27 -1.36
CA THR A 12 -18.55 2.71 -1.06
C THR A 12 -17.44 2.95 -0.03
N ALA A 13 -17.40 2.17 1.05
CA ALA A 13 -16.35 2.26 2.07
C ALA A 13 -14.97 1.90 1.49
N VAL A 14 -14.89 0.87 0.66
CA VAL A 14 -13.65 0.48 -0.05
C VAL A 14 -13.17 1.62 -0.96
N LEU A 15 -14.04 2.21 -1.76
CA LEU A 15 -13.68 3.34 -2.62
C LEU A 15 -13.20 4.55 -1.82
N ALA A 16 -13.90 4.89 -0.74
CA ALA A 16 -13.46 5.97 0.15
C ALA A 16 -12.07 5.68 0.73
N LEU A 17 -11.82 4.43 1.18
CA LEU A 17 -10.52 4.00 1.68
C LEU A 17 -9.41 4.18 0.62
N LEU A 18 -9.66 3.76 -0.62
CA LEU A 18 -8.67 3.79 -1.70
C LEU A 18 -8.36 5.22 -2.16
N LEU A 19 -9.36 6.11 -2.11
CA LEU A 19 -9.19 7.53 -2.49
C LEU A 19 -8.43 8.35 -1.45
N ILE A 20 -8.40 7.94 -0.19
CA ILE A 20 -7.60 8.62 0.84
C ILE A 20 -6.12 8.35 0.56
N PRO A 21 -5.32 9.39 0.21
CA PRO A 21 -3.89 9.20 -0.07
C PRO A 21 -3.17 8.67 1.18
N GLY A 22 -2.28 7.74 0.95
CA GLY A 22 -1.46 7.14 2.01
C GLY A 22 -0.09 6.73 1.49
N PRO A 23 0.82 6.29 2.39
CA PRO A 23 2.18 5.94 2.02
C PRO A 23 2.27 4.89 0.90
N ASP A 24 1.36 3.92 0.88
CA ASP A 24 1.38 2.86 -0.14
C ASP A 24 1.04 3.41 -1.53
N MET A 25 0.03 4.29 -1.62
CA MET A 25 -0.31 4.98 -2.86
C MET A 25 0.85 5.87 -3.33
N LEU A 26 1.48 6.61 -2.41
CA LEU A 26 2.62 7.47 -2.73
C LEU A 26 3.86 6.66 -3.13
N LEU A 27 4.09 5.49 -2.52
CA LEU A 27 5.15 4.57 -2.91
C LEU A 27 4.95 4.06 -4.34
N ILE A 28 3.74 3.61 -4.68
CA ILE A 28 3.41 3.12 -6.03
C ILE A 28 3.50 4.26 -7.05
N ALA A 29 2.96 5.43 -6.72
CA ALA A 29 3.01 6.60 -7.60
C ALA A 29 4.45 7.04 -7.86
N SER A 30 5.24 7.28 -6.80
CA SER A 30 6.62 7.74 -6.91
C SER A 30 7.53 6.73 -7.60
N SER A 31 7.37 5.43 -7.32
CA SER A 31 8.13 4.37 -8.00
C SER A 31 7.79 4.29 -9.49
N SER A 32 6.50 4.43 -9.84
CA SER A 32 6.06 4.46 -11.23
C SER A 32 6.59 5.68 -11.99
N MET A 33 6.62 6.84 -11.33
CA MET A 33 7.18 8.08 -11.91
C MET A 33 8.70 8.00 -12.08
N SER A 34 9.42 7.49 -11.08
CA SER A 34 10.88 7.50 -11.05
C SER A 34 11.52 6.39 -11.86
N TYR A 35 10.90 5.20 -11.87
CA TYR A 35 11.49 3.99 -12.48
C TYR A 35 10.61 3.38 -13.58
N GLY A 36 9.50 4.02 -13.90
CA GLY A 36 8.59 3.61 -14.97
C GLY A 36 7.52 2.60 -14.55
N ARG A 37 6.62 2.33 -15.49
CA ARG A 37 5.42 1.50 -15.28
C ARG A 37 5.72 0.11 -14.72
N ARG A 38 6.80 -0.53 -15.17
CA ARG A 38 7.15 -1.90 -14.73
C ARG A 38 7.37 -1.93 -13.23
N VAL A 39 8.10 -0.96 -12.68
CA VAL A 39 8.38 -0.88 -11.23
C VAL A 39 7.09 -0.57 -10.46
N GLY A 40 6.26 0.34 -10.97
CA GLY A 40 4.94 0.61 -10.38
C GLY A 40 4.02 -0.63 -10.35
N LEU A 41 4.03 -1.46 -11.41
CA LEU A 41 3.29 -2.72 -11.44
C LEU A 41 3.80 -3.71 -10.38
N PHE A 42 5.12 -3.87 -10.23
CA PHE A 42 5.69 -4.73 -9.19
C PHE A 42 5.37 -4.23 -7.78
N ALA A 43 5.41 -2.92 -7.54
CA ALA A 43 4.97 -2.32 -6.28
C ALA A 43 3.47 -2.59 -6.03
N SER A 44 2.60 -2.49 -7.05
CA SER A 44 1.18 -2.81 -6.96
C SER A 44 0.94 -4.28 -6.61
N LEU A 45 1.72 -5.21 -7.19
CA LEU A 45 1.67 -6.63 -6.86
C LEU A 45 2.14 -6.90 -5.42
N GLY A 46 3.20 -6.21 -4.95
CA GLY A 46 3.64 -6.30 -3.55
C GLY A 46 2.56 -5.85 -2.57
N ASN A 47 1.89 -4.74 -2.89
CA ASN A 47 0.74 -4.24 -2.12
C ASN A 47 -0.43 -5.25 -2.12
N ALA A 48 -0.77 -5.84 -3.26
CA ALA A 48 -1.81 -6.85 -3.36
C ALA A 48 -1.46 -8.14 -2.58
N THR A 49 -0.19 -8.58 -2.62
CA THR A 49 0.27 -9.73 -1.84
C THR A 49 0.12 -9.50 -0.35
N SER A 50 0.47 -8.31 0.15
CA SER A 50 0.25 -7.98 1.56
C SER A 50 -1.23 -7.91 1.92
N GLY A 51 -2.07 -7.39 1.04
CA GLY A 51 -3.52 -7.39 1.22
C GLY A 51 -4.09 -8.81 1.33
N MET A 52 -3.57 -9.78 0.54
CA MET A 52 -3.92 -11.21 0.68
C MET A 52 -3.53 -11.75 2.04
N ILE A 53 -2.32 -11.43 2.53
CA ILE A 53 -1.87 -11.86 3.86
C ILE A 53 -2.80 -11.27 4.94
N LEU A 54 -3.09 -9.97 4.87
CA LEU A 54 -4.00 -9.32 5.81
C LEU A 54 -5.43 -9.90 5.76
N THR A 55 -5.91 -10.25 4.56
CA THR A 55 -7.19 -10.94 4.37
C THR A 55 -7.21 -12.29 5.11
N LEU A 56 -6.16 -13.09 4.94
CA LEU A 56 -6.06 -14.38 5.62
C LEU A 56 -5.97 -14.21 7.15
N LEU A 57 -5.15 -13.27 7.62
CA LEU A 57 -5.03 -12.97 9.05
C LEU A 57 -6.36 -12.48 9.65
N ALA A 58 -7.13 -11.68 8.90
CA ALA A 58 -8.44 -11.22 9.32
C ALA A 58 -9.43 -12.39 9.41
N ALA A 59 -9.51 -13.24 8.37
CA ALA A 59 -10.38 -14.41 8.35
C ALA A 59 -10.06 -15.41 9.48
N LEU A 60 -8.78 -15.52 9.87
CA LEU A 60 -8.35 -16.36 10.98
C LEU A 60 -8.50 -15.68 12.36
N GLY A 61 -9.00 -14.45 12.43
CA GLY A 61 -9.20 -13.70 13.67
C GLY A 61 -7.92 -13.14 14.30
N VAL A 62 -6.74 -13.35 13.70
CA VAL A 62 -5.44 -12.89 14.23
C VAL A 62 -5.37 -11.36 14.26
N SER A 63 -5.96 -10.71 13.27
CA SER A 63 -5.99 -9.24 13.19
C SER A 63 -6.72 -8.61 14.37
N ALA A 64 -7.78 -9.25 14.87
CA ALA A 64 -8.53 -8.77 16.03
C ALA A 64 -7.67 -8.82 17.32
N LEU A 65 -6.85 -9.86 17.49
CA LEU A 65 -5.94 -9.98 18.63
C LEU A 65 -4.88 -8.88 18.64
N ILE A 66 -4.36 -8.50 17.47
CA ILE A 66 -3.37 -7.42 17.33
C ILE A 66 -4.00 -6.07 17.70
N ALA A 67 -5.21 -5.79 17.20
CA ALA A 67 -5.88 -4.51 17.45
C ALA A 67 -6.35 -4.34 18.90
N MET A 68 -6.62 -5.41 19.61
CA MET A 68 -6.99 -5.35 21.03
C MET A 68 -5.80 -5.05 21.94
N ASN A 69 -4.58 -5.07 21.42
CA ASN A 69 -3.36 -4.81 22.18
C ASN A 69 -2.77 -3.44 21.79
N PRO A 70 -2.92 -2.39 22.62
CA PRO A 70 -2.37 -1.05 22.34
C PRO A 70 -0.85 -1.06 22.14
N LEU A 71 -0.12 -1.93 22.87
CA LEU A 71 1.32 -2.07 22.72
C LEU A 71 1.69 -2.60 21.33
N ALA A 72 0.94 -3.58 20.81
CA ALA A 72 1.18 -4.13 19.47
C ALA A 72 0.96 -3.06 18.39
N LEU A 73 -0.08 -2.22 18.52
CA LEU A 73 -0.32 -1.11 17.61
C LEU A 73 0.82 -0.08 17.68
N ASN A 74 1.27 0.27 18.88
CA ASN A 74 2.38 1.22 19.06
C ASN A 74 3.68 0.70 18.44
N VAL A 75 4.01 -0.57 18.66
CA VAL A 75 5.18 -1.21 18.04
C VAL A 75 5.07 -1.18 16.51
N LEU A 76 3.88 -1.45 15.96
CA LEU A 76 3.66 -1.42 14.52
C LEU A 76 3.86 -0.02 13.93
N HIS A 77 3.37 1.02 14.59
CA HIS A 77 3.59 2.41 14.19
C HIS A 77 5.08 2.78 14.20
N LEU A 78 5.81 2.40 15.25
CA LEU A 78 7.25 2.64 15.34
C LEU A 78 8.02 1.92 14.22
N LEU A 79 7.71 0.65 13.97
CA LEU A 79 8.32 -0.13 12.89
C LEU A 79 8.08 0.50 11.53
N ARG A 80 6.86 1.00 11.30
CA ARG A 80 6.53 1.70 10.06
C ARG A 80 7.27 3.01 9.92
N GLY A 81 7.30 3.85 10.96
CA GLY A 81 8.05 5.10 10.97
C GLY A 81 9.54 4.86 10.66
N ALA A 82 10.15 3.88 11.32
CA ALA A 82 11.53 3.48 11.07
C ALA A 82 11.75 2.98 9.63
N TYR A 83 10.79 2.21 9.10
CA TYR A 83 10.87 1.71 7.71
C TYR A 83 10.77 2.84 6.67
N LEU A 84 9.87 3.81 6.88
CA LEU A 84 9.76 4.99 6.02
C LEU A 84 11.01 5.89 6.10
N LEU A 85 11.60 6.06 7.28
CA LEU A 85 12.88 6.76 7.45
C LEU A 85 14.00 6.06 6.68
N LYS A 86 14.08 4.73 6.76
CA LYS A 86 15.04 3.95 5.96
C LYS A 86 14.83 4.17 4.46
N MET A 87 13.59 4.13 3.99
CA MET A 87 13.27 4.36 2.57
C MET A 87 13.64 5.80 2.14
N ALA A 88 13.36 6.80 2.98
CA ALA A 88 13.77 8.18 2.74
C ALA A 88 15.29 8.29 2.59
N TRP A 89 16.04 7.69 3.51
CA TRP A 89 17.50 7.67 3.49
C TRP A 89 18.06 7.02 2.23
N ASP A 90 17.53 5.84 1.85
CA ASP A 90 17.94 5.14 0.63
C ASP A 90 17.72 6.01 -0.62
N CYS A 91 16.57 6.72 -0.69
CA CYS A 91 16.26 7.60 -1.81
C CYS A 91 17.13 8.86 -1.85
N LEU A 92 17.43 9.47 -0.69
CA LEU A 92 18.27 10.68 -0.62
C LEU A 92 19.73 10.40 -0.97
N ARG A 93 20.20 9.17 -0.74
CA ARG A 93 21.56 8.71 -1.08
C ARG A 93 21.69 8.12 -2.48
N ALA A 94 20.57 7.86 -3.15
CA ALA A 94 20.59 7.35 -4.52
C ALA A 94 21.16 8.42 -5.45
N ASP A 95 22.28 8.11 -6.09
CA ASP A 95 22.83 8.95 -7.15
C ASP A 95 21.89 8.93 -8.36
N ALA A 96 21.87 10.05 -9.12
CA ALA A 96 21.14 10.16 -10.37
C ALA A 96 21.79 9.20 -11.40
N ALA A 97 21.47 7.93 -11.31
CA ALA A 97 22.07 6.89 -12.12
C ALA A 97 21.69 7.00 -13.60
N GLN A 98 22.62 6.60 -14.45
CA GLN A 98 22.36 6.27 -15.85
C GLN A 98 21.17 5.33 -15.96
N ALA A 99 20.49 5.33 -17.11
CA ALA A 99 19.36 4.43 -17.33
C ALA A 99 19.76 2.99 -16.96
N PRO A 100 19.03 2.31 -16.06
CA PRO A 100 19.42 1.00 -15.56
C PRO A 100 19.46 -0.03 -16.71
N THR A 101 20.41 -0.94 -16.66
CA THR A 101 20.43 -2.14 -17.50
C THR A 101 19.18 -3.00 -17.24
N LEU A 102 18.87 -3.96 -18.13
CA LEU A 102 17.69 -4.83 -17.94
C LEU A 102 17.73 -5.61 -16.62
N ASP A 103 18.91 -6.06 -16.18
CA ASP A 103 19.09 -6.77 -14.92
C ASP A 103 18.94 -5.85 -13.70
N GLU A 104 19.47 -4.64 -13.77
CA GLU A 104 19.28 -3.61 -12.76
C GLU A 104 17.82 -3.19 -12.66
N ALA A 105 17.11 -3.04 -13.79
CA ALA A 105 15.68 -2.73 -13.81
C ALA A 105 14.84 -3.84 -13.16
N GLN A 106 15.26 -5.11 -13.30
CA GLN A 106 14.59 -6.24 -12.65
C GLN A 106 14.87 -6.26 -11.13
N ALA A 107 16.10 -5.99 -10.72
CA ALA A 107 16.47 -5.88 -9.30
C ALA A 107 15.71 -4.72 -8.61
N VAL A 108 15.59 -3.57 -9.28
CA VAL A 108 14.79 -2.42 -8.80
C VAL A 108 13.32 -2.80 -8.66
N ALA A 109 12.73 -3.47 -9.65
CA ALA A 109 11.33 -3.91 -9.59
C ALA A 109 11.09 -4.85 -8.40
N LYS A 110 11.96 -5.84 -8.17
CA LYS A 110 11.90 -6.74 -7.02
C LYS A 110 12.00 -5.98 -5.68
N THR A 111 12.89 -5.00 -5.61
CA THR A 111 13.03 -4.15 -4.42
C THR A 111 11.75 -3.38 -4.12
N PHE A 112 11.09 -2.80 -5.12
CA PHE A 112 9.84 -2.06 -4.91
C PHE A 112 8.64 -2.97 -4.62
N TYR A 113 8.61 -4.20 -5.14
CA TYR A 113 7.67 -5.22 -4.70
C TYR A 113 7.79 -5.47 -3.19
N GLN A 114 9.02 -5.73 -2.70
CA GLN A 114 9.26 -5.98 -1.28
C GLN A 114 8.94 -4.74 -0.41
N ARG A 115 9.31 -3.54 -0.88
CA ARG A 115 9.01 -2.28 -0.18
C ARG A 115 7.51 -2.07 -0.03
N ALA A 116 6.74 -2.27 -1.09
CA ALA A 116 5.29 -2.11 -1.05
C ALA A 116 4.62 -3.18 -0.18
N LEU A 117 5.09 -4.43 -0.26
CA LEU A 117 4.61 -5.52 0.59
C LEU A 117 4.80 -5.19 2.08
N VAL A 118 6.02 -4.84 2.49
CA VAL A 118 6.32 -4.51 3.89
C VAL A 118 5.62 -3.24 4.34
N SER A 119 5.61 -2.18 3.51
CA SER A 119 4.90 -0.93 3.81
C SER A 119 3.43 -1.17 4.11
N ASN A 120 2.74 -1.96 3.30
CA ASN A 120 1.31 -2.22 3.49
C ASN A 120 1.03 -3.18 4.66
N LEU A 121 1.87 -4.17 4.91
CA LEU A 121 1.75 -5.03 6.11
C LEU A 121 1.89 -4.23 7.41
N LEU A 122 2.75 -3.23 7.42
CA LEU A 122 2.94 -2.32 8.55
C LEU A 122 1.95 -1.15 8.54
N ASN A 123 1.02 -1.09 7.55
CA ASN A 123 0.12 0.04 7.39
C ASN A 123 -1.04 0.01 8.40
N PRO A 124 -1.08 0.92 9.40
CA PRO A 124 -2.17 0.94 10.36
C PRO A 124 -3.53 1.22 9.68
N LYS A 125 -3.57 2.00 8.60
CA LYS A 125 -4.78 2.21 7.81
C LYS A 125 -5.34 0.88 7.27
N ALA A 126 -4.47 0.04 6.71
CA ALA A 126 -4.87 -1.29 6.22
C ALA A 126 -5.31 -2.19 7.38
N LEU A 127 -4.51 -2.25 8.45
CA LEU A 127 -4.85 -3.05 9.63
C LEU A 127 -6.18 -2.63 10.26
N VAL A 128 -6.40 -1.34 10.50
CA VAL A 128 -7.66 -0.81 11.05
C VAL A 128 -8.84 -1.22 10.16
N PHE A 129 -8.68 -1.15 8.84
CA PHE A 129 -9.74 -1.57 7.93
C PHE A 129 -10.03 -3.07 8.07
N PHE A 130 -9.01 -3.91 8.02
CA PHE A 130 -9.18 -5.36 8.13
C PHE A 130 -9.70 -5.81 9.51
N VAL A 131 -9.39 -5.07 10.56
CA VAL A 131 -9.74 -5.42 11.94
C VAL A 131 -11.07 -4.84 12.39
N LEU A 132 -11.31 -3.55 12.11
CA LEU A 132 -12.47 -2.83 12.63
C LEU A 132 -13.59 -2.71 11.59
N PHE A 133 -13.25 -2.52 10.32
CA PHE A 133 -14.26 -2.29 9.29
C PHE A 133 -14.76 -3.59 8.66
N LEU A 134 -13.86 -4.46 8.25
CA LEU A 134 -14.23 -5.70 7.55
C LEU A 134 -15.27 -6.54 8.32
N PRO A 135 -15.15 -6.76 9.65
CA PRO A 135 -16.13 -7.52 10.43
C PRO A 135 -17.54 -6.90 10.47
N GLN A 136 -17.65 -5.57 10.29
CA GLN A 136 -18.96 -4.87 10.31
C GLN A 136 -19.85 -5.27 9.11
N PHE A 137 -19.28 -5.84 8.07
CA PHE A 137 -19.98 -6.29 6.87
C PHE A 137 -20.28 -7.79 6.87
N VAL A 138 -19.96 -8.49 7.97
CA VAL A 138 -20.31 -9.89 8.15
C VAL A 138 -21.80 -9.97 8.52
N SER A 139 -22.58 -10.68 7.70
CA SER A 139 -24.03 -10.84 7.87
C SER A 139 -24.35 -12.16 8.56
N THR A 140 -25.33 -12.13 9.43
CA THR A 140 -25.93 -13.34 10.04
C THR A 140 -27.04 -13.93 9.18
N ASN A 141 -27.43 -13.27 8.08
CA ASN A 141 -28.57 -13.68 7.23
C ASN A 141 -28.21 -14.78 6.24
N ILE A 142 -26.92 -15.17 6.15
CA ILE A 142 -26.46 -16.21 5.23
C ILE A 142 -25.77 -17.34 5.99
N ALA A 143 -25.81 -18.54 5.45
CA ALA A 143 -25.22 -19.73 6.08
C ALA A 143 -23.68 -19.77 6.09
N ALA A 144 -23.01 -18.85 5.38
CA ALA A 144 -21.55 -18.78 5.35
C ALA A 144 -20.98 -18.34 6.70
N SER A 145 -19.91 -18.96 7.15
CA SER A 145 -19.21 -18.60 8.38
C SER A 145 -18.61 -17.18 8.29
N SER A 146 -18.39 -16.54 9.46
CA SER A 146 -17.74 -15.21 9.50
C SER A 146 -16.37 -15.21 8.81
N ALA A 147 -15.58 -16.29 8.97
CA ALA A 147 -14.29 -16.44 8.33
C ALA A 147 -14.39 -16.46 6.80
N GLU A 148 -15.36 -17.22 6.24
CA GLU A 148 -15.59 -17.25 4.79
C GLU A 148 -16.06 -15.91 4.24
N GLN A 149 -16.92 -15.20 4.98
CA GLN A 149 -17.38 -13.87 4.60
C GLN A 149 -16.25 -12.85 4.63
N MET A 150 -15.46 -12.83 5.71
CA MET A 150 -14.29 -11.95 5.84
C MET A 150 -13.25 -12.21 4.75
N PHE A 151 -13.00 -13.49 4.43
CA PHE A 151 -12.12 -13.86 3.33
C PHE A 151 -12.63 -13.31 2.00
N ALA A 152 -13.90 -13.55 1.69
CA ALA A 152 -14.51 -13.12 0.43
C ALA A 152 -14.56 -11.57 0.30
N LEU A 153 -14.94 -10.85 1.36
CA LEU A 153 -14.91 -9.38 1.40
C LEU A 153 -13.48 -8.84 1.27
N GLY A 154 -12.52 -9.44 1.97
CA GLY A 154 -11.11 -9.08 1.85
C GLY A 154 -10.55 -9.30 0.44
N MET A 155 -11.00 -10.37 -0.26
CA MET A 155 -10.66 -10.58 -1.67
C MET A 155 -11.25 -9.50 -2.58
N VAL A 156 -12.48 -9.05 -2.36
CA VAL A 156 -13.09 -7.93 -3.09
C VAL A 156 -12.26 -6.66 -2.87
N LEU A 157 -11.87 -6.34 -1.62
CA LEU A 157 -10.98 -5.21 -1.33
C LEU A 157 -9.67 -5.32 -2.10
N ASN A 158 -9.04 -6.50 -2.11
CA ASN A 158 -7.78 -6.74 -2.80
C ASN A 158 -7.89 -6.50 -4.31
N VAL A 159 -8.95 -7.03 -4.92
CA VAL A 159 -9.20 -6.83 -6.36
C VAL A 159 -9.43 -5.35 -6.66
N CYS A 160 -10.27 -4.67 -5.90
CA CYS A 160 -10.52 -3.23 -6.06
C CYS A 160 -9.22 -2.43 -5.87
N GLY A 161 -8.42 -2.75 -4.83
CA GLY A 161 -7.15 -2.10 -4.56
C GLY A 161 -6.12 -2.31 -5.68
N LEU A 162 -6.02 -3.55 -6.20
CA LEU A 162 -5.16 -3.85 -7.33
C LEU A 162 -5.58 -3.07 -8.58
N LEU A 163 -6.88 -3.10 -8.92
CA LEU A 163 -7.41 -2.35 -10.07
C LEU A 163 -7.14 -0.85 -9.94
N PHE A 164 -7.36 -0.29 -8.75
CA PHE A 164 -7.05 1.11 -8.44
C PHE A 164 -5.57 1.43 -8.65
N ASN A 165 -4.67 0.59 -8.13
CA ASN A 165 -3.22 0.77 -8.28
C ASN A 165 -2.78 0.62 -9.75
N LEU A 166 -3.35 -0.32 -10.50
CA LEU A 166 -3.08 -0.48 -11.94
C LEU A 166 -3.55 0.75 -12.73
N LEU A 167 -4.73 1.29 -12.40
CA LEU A 167 -5.22 2.53 -12.99
C LEU A 167 -4.29 3.70 -12.66
N LEU A 168 -3.85 3.83 -11.42
CA LEU A 168 -2.89 4.86 -10.98
C LEU A 168 -1.59 4.76 -11.79
N VAL A 169 -1.00 3.57 -11.93
CA VAL A 169 0.22 3.33 -12.72
C VAL A 169 -0.01 3.65 -14.19
N ALA A 170 -1.18 3.31 -14.75
CA ALA A 170 -1.52 3.63 -16.13
C ALA A 170 -1.64 5.15 -16.36
N LEU A 171 -2.35 5.86 -15.47
CA LEU A 171 -2.50 7.32 -15.53
C LEU A 171 -1.14 8.02 -15.42
N ILE A 172 -0.31 7.63 -14.47
CA ILE A 172 1.06 8.16 -14.33
C ILE A 172 1.87 7.87 -15.60
N GLY A 173 1.74 6.68 -16.16
CA GLY A 173 2.46 6.34 -17.39
C GLY A 173 2.00 7.10 -18.64
N VAL A 174 0.75 7.61 -18.66
CA VAL A 174 0.26 8.45 -19.77
C VAL A 174 0.63 9.92 -19.56
N PHE A 175 0.28 10.45 -18.39
CA PHE A 175 0.44 11.88 -18.08
C PHE A 175 1.83 12.21 -17.51
N GLY A 176 2.52 11.25 -16.89
CA GLY A 176 3.83 11.43 -16.29
C GLY A 176 4.98 11.44 -17.31
N ARG A 177 4.77 11.02 -18.55
CA ARG A 177 5.82 11.00 -19.59
C ARG A 177 6.48 12.37 -19.78
N SER A 178 5.68 13.43 -19.84
CA SER A 178 6.18 14.82 -19.96
C SER A 178 7.07 15.25 -18.80
N LEU A 179 6.85 14.70 -17.59
CA LEU A 179 7.69 14.96 -16.42
C LEU A 179 8.97 14.12 -16.43
N VAL A 180 8.86 12.85 -16.82
CA VAL A 180 10.00 11.92 -16.86
C VAL A 180 11.01 12.29 -17.94
N ASP A 181 10.55 12.86 -19.06
CA ASP A 181 11.40 13.34 -20.15
C ASP A 181 12.14 14.64 -19.79
N ASN A 182 11.72 15.32 -18.72
CA ASN A 182 12.39 16.51 -18.24
C ASN A 182 13.69 16.16 -17.46
N GLN A 183 14.85 16.56 -18.01
CA GLN A 183 16.16 16.24 -17.43
C GLN A 183 16.31 16.77 -15.98
N ARG A 184 15.71 17.93 -15.66
CA ARG A 184 15.70 18.45 -14.28
C ARG A 184 14.89 17.55 -13.34
N PHE A 185 13.75 17.05 -13.79
CA PHE A 185 12.93 16.13 -13.00
C PHE A 185 13.70 14.84 -12.71
N ARG A 186 14.37 14.24 -13.72
CA ARG A 186 15.20 13.03 -13.54
C ARG A 186 16.33 13.22 -12.51
N THR A 187 16.93 14.39 -12.46
CA THR A 187 17.99 14.70 -11.48
C THR A 187 17.45 14.79 -10.05
N TYR A 188 16.23 15.32 -9.88
CA TYR A 188 15.67 15.57 -8.55
C TYR A 188 14.65 14.52 -8.08
N GLN A 189 14.20 13.60 -8.93
CA GLN A 189 13.14 12.63 -8.61
C GLN A 189 13.43 11.82 -7.33
N HIS A 190 14.68 11.37 -7.13
CA HIS A 190 15.08 10.63 -5.93
C HIS A 190 15.00 11.48 -4.68
N LYS A 191 15.40 12.76 -4.78
CA LYS A 191 15.31 13.73 -3.67
C LYS A 191 13.86 14.04 -3.32
N VAL A 192 12.99 14.21 -4.34
CA VAL A 192 11.55 14.42 -4.13
C VAL A 192 10.92 13.19 -3.47
N MET A 193 11.24 11.98 -3.95
CA MET A 193 10.74 10.74 -3.36
C MET A 193 11.22 10.58 -1.91
N GLY A 194 12.51 10.85 -1.65
CA GLY A 194 13.08 10.81 -0.30
C GLY A 194 12.43 11.83 0.63
N ALA A 195 12.17 13.07 0.15
CA ALA A 195 11.46 14.10 0.91
C ALA A 195 10.02 13.68 1.25
N VAL A 196 9.29 13.07 0.30
CA VAL A 196 7.94 12.56 0.56
C VAL A 196 7.95 11.48 1.64
N PHE A 197 8.87 10.51 1.57
CA PHE A 197 8.98 9.47 2.60
C PHE A 197 9.41 10.03 3.96
N LEU A 198 10.29 11.02 3.98
CA LEU A 198 10.70 11.70 5.20
C LEU A 198 9.52 12.44 5.86
N LEU A 199 8.76 13.20 5.08
CA LEU A 199 7.57 13.91 5.57
C LEU A 199 6.52 12.94 6.12
N LEU A 200 6.29 11.82 5.43
CA LEU A 200 5.38 10.78 5.91
C LEU A 200 5.88 10.12 7.21
N ALA A 201 7.18 9.86 7.32
CA ALA A 201 7.77 9.32 8.55
C ALA A 201 7.62 10.30 9.72
N LEU A 202 7.91 11.58 9.50
CA LEU A 202 7.77 12.62 10.51
C LEU A 202 6.31 12.81 10.93
N TRP A 203 5.39 12.85 9.96
CA TRP A 203 3.96 12.93 10.25
C TRP A 203 3.49 11.75 11.12
N MET A 204 3.90 10.54 10.77
CA MET A 204 3.55 9.36 11.56
C MET A 204 4.13 9.36 12.98
N ILE A 205 5.33 9.92 13.15
CA ILE A 205 5.97 10.03 14.47
C ILE A 205 5.29 11.14 15.30
N SER A 206 4.84 12.23 14.67
CA SER A 206 4.16 13.33 15.36
C SER A 206 2.78 12.94 15.91
N ASP A 207 2.10 11.97 15.29
CA ASP A 207 0.83 11.43 15.82
C ASP A 207 1.03 10.59 17.11
N PHE A 208 2.30 10.38 17.52
CA PHE A 208 2.67 9.61 18.72
C PHE A 208 3.00 10.48 19.94
N VAL A 209 3.21 11.78 19.73
CA VAL A 209 3.55 12.75 20.78
C VAL A 209 2.35 13.61 21.13
#